data_f72ab67828677ccf27e14a7ae61b9388
#
_entry.id   f72ab67828677ccf27e14a7ae61b9388
#
_cell.length_a   1.000
_cell.length_b   1.000
_cell.length_c   1.000
_cell.angle_alpha   90.00
_cell.angle_beta   90.00
_cell.angle_gamma   90.00
#
_symmetry.space_group_name_H-M   'P 1'
#
loop_
_entity.id
_entity.type
_entity.pdbx_description
1 polymer ?
#
loop_
_entity_poly.entity_id
_entity_poly.type
_entity_poly.pdbx_seq_one_letter_code
_entity_poly.pdbx_strand_id
1 'polypeptide(L)'
;MSKRIVFPVWLCILLGACALNAWPVAAQVAGGQTPEIQGAGGGEVGTTAMLAATASLDADQNAGNVDDTGPPPVDDTQPATAANPVVELPPCPTGDGGLRERVAVHICQQVRIEPPPTSLKVDHLALRSLEYLIPFYAQRDYRAAWLDADGKPLPVADKLLKTLGQAEREGLRSTDYPHAHLRKMYEALQQDTAAPAVGQLADFDLLFTDTFLTYGSHLLSGRLPPRKIDPDWTIKPRSRDLAEVLERALADDTLVESLQALAPQGKGYAQLREILQRYRTIEQAGGWPVVGSTKGARGSPAERLRARLQASGDLPERQEQPGKSATQDKSLANALRRFQRRHGLQETGTVNAATLAALNVPVSERIRRVELNMERWRWLPDDFGPRYILVNIPSFKMSVFENGKQVMESKVVVGRQERQTPTFTANMAYLVLSPKWYVPRSIAVKDKLPQLKRNPYALKGQKIRIYNSAGQEIDPGSINWSAVSASSFRYQLRQDAGPRNALGGIKFMFPNPYSIYLHDTPSRELFSRNQRTYSSGCIRISNPVELANYLLKHDPKWNKDTIKTAAASGKQRVVRLPEEVPVYLLYWTAWVDDEGLLNFRDDIYQRDKPMVRALYQKGEIQGGDA
;
A
#
# COMPACT_ATOMS: atom_id res chain seq x y z
N MET A 1 26.26 60.15 14.27
CA MET A 1 25.08 60.71 14.96
C MET A 1 24.14 59.59 15.31
N SER A 2 24.05 59.33 16.56
CA SER A 2 23.33 58.31 17.29
C SER A 2 21.81 58.53 17.28
N LYS A 3 21.00 57.47 17.20
CA LYS A 3 19.79 57.34 18.05
C LYS A 3 19.31 55.89 18.08
N ARG A 4 19.52 55.33 19.24
CA ARG A 4 18.86 54.14 19.77
C ARG A 4 17.39 54.48 20.09
N ILE A 5 16.46 53.56 19.90
CA ILE A 5 15.20 53.50 20.62
C ILE A 5 14.95 52.07 21.10
N VAL A 6 14.58 52.00 22.37
CA VAL A 6 14.53 50.89 23.30
C VAL A 6 13.12 50.28 23.37
N PHE A 7 13.06 48.99 23.69
CA PHE A 7 11.87 48.18 24.04
C PHE A 7 11.04 48.74 25.23
N PRO A 8 9.82 48.26 25.43
CA PRO A 8 9.64 47.48 26.66
C PRO A 8 8.91 46.15 26.56
N VAL A 9 9.40 45.23 27.35
CA VAL A 9 8.87 43.97 27.86
C VAL A 9 7.63 44.24 28.72
N TRP A 10 6.57 43.43 28.55
CA TRP A 10 5.58 43.21 29.60
C TRP A 10 5.46 41.72 29.91
N LEU A 11 5.83 41.42 31.15
CA LEU A 11 5.72 40.15 31.86
C LEU A 11 4.36 40.16 32.59
N CYS A 12 3.57 39.11 32.43
CA CYS A 12 2.51 38.78 33.37
C CYS A 12 2.58 37.30 33.75
N ILE A 13 3.05 37.12 34.99
CA ILE A 13 2.95 35.88 35.77
C ILE A 13 1.55 35.84 36.38
N LEU A 14 0.86 34.69 36.26
CA LEU A 14 -0.21 34.29 37.17
C LEU A 14 -0.11 32.80 37.45
N LEU A 15 0.25 32.51 38.69
CA LEU A 15 0.17 31.23 39.38
C LEU A 15 -1.29 30.84 39.64
N GLY A 16 -1.62 29.58 39.48
CA GLY A 16 -2.88 29.00 39.90
C GLY A 16 -2.75 27.49 40.02
N ALA A 17 -2.39 27.04 41.23
CA ALA A 17 -2.40 25.66 41.66
C ALA A 17 -3.82 25.17 41.94
N CYS A 18 -4.10 23.89 41.68
CA CYS A 18 -5.10 23.01 42.34
C CYS A 18 -5.20 21.74 41.49
N ALA A 19 -5.15 20.59 41.93
CA ALA A 19 -5.21 19.79 43.11
C ALA A 19 -5.42 18.35 42.63
N LEU A 20 -4.60 17.48 43.12
CA LEU A 20 -4.70 16.04 43.03
C LEU A 20 -5.99 15.54 43.69
N ASN A 21 -6.73 14.66 43.05
CA ASN A 21 -7.64 13.77 43.72
C ASN A 21 -7.40 12.34 43.26
N ALA A 22 -6.67 11.63 44.10
CA ALA A 22 -6.63 10.16 44.14
C ALA A 22 -7.85 9.65 44.89
N TRP A 23 -8.44 8.58 44.43
CA TRP A 23 -9.42 7.81 45.20
C TRP A 23 -8.96 6.36 45.32
N PRO A 24 -9.17 5.74 46.52
CA PRO A 24 -8.55 4.49 46.89
C PRO A 24 -9.44 3.26 46.59
N VAL A 25 -8.75 2.16 46.46
CA VAL A 25 -9.26 0.78 46.46
C VAL A 25 -9.81 0.44 47.86
N ALA A 26 -10.99 -0.16 47.92
CA ALA A 26 -11.39 -0.97 49.08
C ALA A 26 -12.12 -2.22 48.61
N ALA A 27 -11.54 -3.36 48.94
CA ALA A 27 -12.13 -4.68 48.86
C ALA A 27 -13.06 -4.90 50.05
N GLN A 28 -14.20 -5.58 49.83
CA GLN A 28 -14.83 -6.30 50.90
C GLN A 28 -15.58 -7.52 50.36
N VAL A 29 -15.28 -8.67 50.98
CA VAL A 29 -15.84 -10.02 50.84
C VAL A 29 -17.01 -10.16 51.80
N ALA A 30 -18.10 -10.81 51.36
CA ALA A 30 -19.06 -11.63 52.12
C ALA A 30 -20.12 -12.07 51.10
N GLY A 31 -20.44 -13.34 50.86
CA GLY A 31 -20.78 -14.41 51.79
C GLY A 31 -22.30 -14.59 51.76
N GLY A 32 -22.83 -15.74 51.25
CA GLY A 32 -24.18 -16.11 51.58
C GLY A 32 -25.02 -16.77 50.47
N GLN A 33 -24.95 -18.09 50.38
CA GLN A 33 -26.08 -19.05 50.46
C GLN A 33 -27.08 -19.16 49.29
N THR A 34 -27.11 -20.37 48.76
CA THR A 34 -28.19 -21.03 48.00
C THR A 34 -29.49 -21.18 48.82
N PRO A 35 -30.63 -21.34 48.13
CA PRO A 35 -31.47 -22.46 48.54
C PRO A 35 -31.91 -23.37 47.39
N GLU A 36 -31.87 -24.68 47.69
CA GLU A 36 -32.66 -25.73 47.06
C GLU A 36 -34.16 -25.50 47.24
N ILE A 37 -34.93 -25.89 46.23
CA ILE A 37 -36.31 -26.36 46.43
C ILE A 37 -36.57 -27.56 45.53
N GLN A 38 -36.98 -28.63 46.19
CA GLN A 38 -37.44 -29.91 45.69
C GLN A 38 -38.87 -29.89 45.13
N GLY A 39 -39.12 -30.88 44.25
CA GLY A 39 -40.33 -31.71 44.31
C GLY A 39 -41.32 -31.46 43.18
N ALA A 40 -41.64 -32.35 42.37
CA ALA A 40 -42.26 -33.65 42.40
C ALA A 40 -43.31 -33.80 41.30
N GLY A 41 -43.39 -34.98 40.71
CA GLY A 41 -44.57 -35.59 40.07
C GLY A 41 -44.58 -35.51 38.56
N GLY A 42 -44.53 -36.51 37.76
CA GLY A 42 -45.05 -37.86 37.83
C GLY A 42 -45.85 -38.12 36.56
N GLY A 43 -45.53 -39.17 35.79
CA GLY A 43 -46.36 -39.59 34.66
C GLY A 43 -45.62 -40.47 33.66
N GLU A 44 -45.66 -41.79 33.93
CA GLU A 44 -45.29 -42.88 33.01
C GLU A 44 -46.11 -42.84 31.70
N VAL A 45 -45.63 -43.38 30.59
CA VAL A 45 -45.65 -44.74 30.06
C VAL A 45 -45.23 -44.73 28.58
N GLY A 46 -44.40 -45.69 28.16
CA GLY A 46 -44.30 -46.03 26.74
C GLY A 46 -42.94 -46.58 26.27
N THR A 47 -42.66 -47.80 26.70
CA THR A 47 -41.63 -48.71 26.14
C THR A 47 -41.65 -48.85 24.63
N THR A 48 -40.51 -48.79 23.97
CA THR A 48 -40.07 -49.82 23.03
C THR A 48 -38.55 -49.79 22.88
N ALA A 49 -37.97 -50.95 23.15
CA ALA A 49 -36.58 -51.27 23.03
C ALA A 49 -36.13 -51.46 21.60
N MET A 50 -34.85 -51.28 21.37
CA MET A 50 -33.91 -52.13 20.68
C MET A 50 -32.96 -51.43 19.72
N LEU A 51 -31.75 -51.75 19.97
CA LEU A 51 -30.54 -51.95 19.20
C LEU A 51 -29.47 -50.87 19.31
N ALA A 52 -28.58 -51.17 20.26
CA ALA A 52 -27.21 -50.69 20.24
C ALA A 52 -26.51 -51.24 18.98
N ALA A 53 -26.04 -50.36 18.11
CA ALA A 53 -25.01 -50.65 17.14
C ALA A 53 -23.85 -49.69 17.41
N THR A 54 -22.79 -50.24 17.99
CA THR A 54 -21.45 -49.66 18.01
C THR A 54 -21.01 -49.38 16.57
N ALA A 55 -21.07 -48.14 16.13
CA ALA A 55 -20.39 -47.70 14.93
C ALA A 55 -19.10 -47.01 15.37
N SER A 56 -18.02 -47.73 15.20
CA SER A 56 -16.65 -47.23 15.25
C SER A 56 -16.48 -46.02 14.34
N LEU A 57 -15.83 -45.04 14.89
CA LEU A 57 -15.34 -43.84 14.20
C LEU A 57 -14.27 -44.23 13.14
N ASP A 58 -14.68 -44.53 11.93
CA ASP A 58 -13.87 -44.49 10.73
C ASP A 58 -14.41 -43.41 9.79
N ALA A 59 -14.20 -42.15 10.19
CA ALA A 59 -14.43 -40.97 9.36
C ALA A 59 -13.08 -40.34 9.01
N ASP A 60 -12.20 -41.12 8.38
CA ASP A 60 -10.89 -40.61 7.91
C ASP A 60 -10.51 -41.13 6.50
N GLN A 61 -11.50 -41.32 5.63
CA GLN A 61 -11.25 -41.66 4.23
C GLN A 61 -12.13 -40.86 3.25
N ASN A 62 -12.11 -39.52 3.36
CA ASN A 62 -12.50 -38.66 2.27
C ASN A 62 -11.77 -37.31 2.29
N ALA A 63 -10.45 -37.34 2.54
CA ALA A 63 -9.55 -36.29 2.10
C ALA A 63 -9.36 -36.51 0.59
N GLY A 64 -10.37 -36.15 -0.18
CA GLY A 64 -10.27 -36.05 -1.61
C GLY A 64 -9.01 -35.31 -1.98
N ASN A 65 -8.24 -35.87 -2.88
CA ASN A 65 -7.17 -35.23 -3.62
C ASN A 65 -7.60 -33.80 -3.97
N VAL A 66 -7.20 -32.82 -3.16
CA VAL A 66 -7.15 -31.44 -3.63
C VAL A 66 -5.89 -31.42 -4.49
N ASP A 67 -6.06 -31.76 -5.75
CA ASP A 67 -5.03 -31.61 -6.76
C ASP A 67 -4.51 -30.17 -6.69
N ASP A 68 -3.23 -30.03 -6.39
CA ASP A 68 -2.45 -28.80 -6.58
C ASP A 68 -2.17 -28.59 -8.10
N THR A 69 -3.10 -29.01 -8.93
CA THR A 69 -3.29 -28.51 -10.29
C THR A 69 -3.84 -27.13 -10.09
N GLY A 70 -3.08 -26.13 -10.50
CA GLY A 70 -3.34 -24.72 -10.30
C GLY A 70 -4.84 -24.35 -10.36
N PRO A 71 -5.22 -23.21 -9.76
CA PRO A 71 -6.63 -22.84 -9.73
C PRO A 71 -7.26 -23.08 -11.09
N PRO A 72 -8.53 -23.53 -11.15
CA PRO A 72 -9.24 -23.60 -12.42
C PRO A 72 -9.03 -22.26 -13.12
N PRO A 73 -8.93 -22.23 -14.47
CA PRO A 73 -8.83 -20.97 -15.18
C PRO A 73 -9.91 -20.07 -14.59
N VAL A 74 -9.47 -18.95 -14.01
CA VAL A 74 -10.38 -17.90 -13.59
C VAL A 74 -11.10 -17.55 -14.87
N ASP A 75 -12.41 -17.71 -14.84
CA ASP A 75 -13.27 -17.24 -15.91
C ASP A 75 -12.97 -15.73 -16.04
N ASP A 76 -12.19 -15.37 -17.05
CA ASP A 76 -11.83 -13.99 -17.41
C ASP A 76 -13.02 -13.24 -18.00
N THR A 77 -14.22 -13.78 -17.89
CA THR A 77 -15.41 -12.96 -17.93
C THR A 77 -15.38 -12.07 -16.68
N GLN A 78 -14.51 -11.03 -16.74
CA GLN A 78 -14.85 -9.81 -16.05
C GLN A 78 -16.32 -9.55 -16.35
N PRO A 79 -17.17 -9.27 -15.33
CA PRO A 79 -18.40 -8.60 -15.65
C PRO A 79 -17.93 -7.39 -16.47
N ALA A 80 -18.30 -7.39 -17.75
CA ALA A 80 -18.16 -6.22 -18.59
C ALA A 80 -18.51 -5.06 -17.67
N THR A 81 -17.61 -4.09 -17.55
CA THR A 81 -17.90 -2.83 -16.83
C THR A 81 -19.33 -2.54 -17.17
N ALA A 82 -20.21 -2.67 -16.15
CA ALA A 82 -21.62 -2.42 -16.35
C ALA A 82 -21.65 -1.10 -17.09
N ALA A 83 -22.08 -1.13 -18.33
CA ALA A 83 -22.21 0.08 -19.12
C ALA A 83 -22.97 1.02 -18.19
N ASN A 84 -22.33 2.14 -17.81
CA ASN A 84 -23.01 3.13 -17.01
C ASN A 84 -24.37 3.30 -17.65
N PRO A 85 -25.47 3.19 -16.89
CA PRO A 85 -26.79 3.39 -17.45
C PRO A 85 -26.72 4.67 -18.26
N VAL A 86 -27.15 4.65 -19.51
CA VAL A 86 -27.21 5.83 -20.36
C VAL A 86 -28.07 6.81 -19.58
N VAL A 87 -27.43 7.72 -18.87
CA VAL A 87 -28.12 8.78 -18.12
C VAL A 87 -28.64 9.70 -19.22
N GLU A 88 -29.95 9.67 -19.41
CA GLU A 88 -30.62 10.62 -20.31
C GLU A 88 -30.37 12.03 -19.78
N LEU A 89 -29.54 12.78 -20.49
CA LEU A 89 -29.18 14.14 -20.07
C LEU A 89 -30.40 15.06 -20.21
N PRO A 90 -30.71 15.90 -19.19
CA PRO A 90 -31.81 16.84 -19.25
C PRO A 90 -31.65 17.81 -20.45
N PRO A 91 -32.74 18.32 -21.00
CA PRO A 91 -32.68 19.32 -22.09
C PRO A 91 -31.95 20.59 -21.63
N CYS A 92 -31.32 21.28 -22.57
CA CYS A 92 -30.74 22.59 -22.28
C CYS A 92 -31.82 23.58 -21.88
N PRO A 93 -31.55 24.53 -20.95
CA PRO A 93 -32.43 25.64 -20.65
C PRO A 93 -32.73 26.51 -21.89
N THR A 94 -33.87 27.19 -21.91
CA THR A 94 -34.33 27.98 -23.08
C THR A 94 -33.58 29.29 -23.33
N GLY A 95 -32.94 29.86 -22.31
CA GLY A 95 -32.05 31.02 -22.45
C GLY A 95 -32.72 32.40 -22.47
N ASP A 96 -34.05 32.45 -22.30
CA ASP A 96 -34.84 33.72 -22.36
C ASP A 96 -34.77 34.56 -21.06
N GLY A 97 -33.98 34.10 -20.09
CA GLY A 97 -33.82 34.71 -18.77
C GLY A 97 -32.60 35.61 -18.60
N GLY A 98 -32.30 35.86 -17.32
CA GLY A 98 -31.15 36.67 -16.89
C GLY A 98 -29.78 36.07 -17.19
N LEU A 99 -28.73 36.71 -16.68
CA LEU A 99 -27.33 36.28 -16.89
C LEU A 99 -27.11 34.80 -16.51
N ARG A 100 -27.66 34.34 -15.39
CA ARG A 100 -27.52 32.95 -14.93
C ARG A 100 -28.02 31.93 -15.94
N GLU A 101 -29.17 32.18 -16.57
CA GLU A 101 -29.76 31.25 -17.55
C GLU A 101 -28.96 31.23 -18.84
N ARG A 102 -28.47 32.41 -19.32
CA ARG A 102 -27.61 32.45 -20.47
C ARG A 102 -26.28 31.70 -20.26
N VAL A 103 -25.68 31.78 -19.06
CA VAL A 103 -24.50 31.02 -18.69
C VAL A 103 -24.82 29.52 -18.66
N ALA A 104 -25.97 29.12 -18.08
CA ALA A 104 -26.38 27.71 -18.05
C ALA A 104 -26.61 27.14 -19.46
N VAL A 105 -27.21 27.90 -20.37
CA VAL A 105 -27.34 27.51 -21.79
C VAL A 105 -25.99 27.29 -22.42
N HIS A 106 -25.04 28.19 -22.17
CA HIS A 106 -23.70 28.10 -22.78
C HIS A 106 -22.94 26.89 -22.22
N ILE A 107 -23.00 26.62 -20.91
CA ILE A 107 -22.46 25.40 -20.29
C ILE A 107 -23.09 24.15 -20.94
N CYS A 108 -24.42 24.09 -21.03
CA CYS A 108 -25.12 22.97 -21.65
C CYS A 108 -24.64 22.72 -23.08
N GLN A 109 -24.54 23.76 -23.91
CA GLN A 109 -24.08 23.67 -25.30
C GLN A 109 -22.65 23.11 -25.41
N GLN A 110 -21.79 23.42 -24.44
CA GLN A 110 -20.42 22.92 -24.43
C GLN A 110 -20.32 21.46 -23.97
N VAL A 111 -21.12 21.01 -22.98
CA VAL A 111 -20.97 19.67 -22.38
C VAL A 111 -21.94 18.63 -22.97
N ARG A 112 -23.09 19.06 -23.54
CA ARG A 112 -24.08 18.17 -24.13
C ARG A 112 -23.87 18.02 -25.64
N ILE A 113 -22.80 17.33 -26.01
CA ILE A 113 -22.50 16.98 -27.39
C ILE A 113 -22.85 15.51 -27.61
N GLU A 114 -23.63 15.20 -28.66
CA GLU A 114 -24.00 13.84 -29.02
C GLU A 114 -23.29 13.40 -30.30
N PRO A 115 -22.55 12.28 -30.30
CA PRO A 115 -22.25 11.42 -29.14
C PRO A 115 -21.35 12.13 -28.11
N PRO A 116 -21.34 11.72 -26.82
CA PRO A 116 -20.49 12.34 -25.80
C PRO A 116 -19.03 12.41 -26.26
N PRO A 117 -18.39 13.59 -26.17
CA PRO A 117 -17.03 13.76 -26.64
C PRO A 117 -16.05 12.96 -25.77
N THR A 118 -15.08 12.31 -26.41
CA THR A 118 -13.95 11.67 -25.71
C THR A 118 -12.93 12.70 -25.22
N SER A 119 -12.96 13.91 -25.76
CA SER A 119 -12.15 15.06 -25.34
C SER A 119 -12.90 16.36 -25.58
N LEU A 120 -12.87 17.24 -24.60
CA LEU A 120 -13.43 18.58 -24.67
C LEU A 120 -12.35 19.59 -24.28
N LYS A 121 -12.29 20.71 -24.96
CA LYS A 121 -11.38 21.81 -24.65
C LYS A 121 -12.18 23.07 -24.34
N VAL A 122 -11.79 23.74 -23.28
CA VAL A 122 -12.32 25.03 -22.84
C VAL A 122 -11.13 25.97 -22.71
N ASP A 123 -11.19 27.14 -23.35
CA ASP A 123 -10.10 28.11 -23.38
C ASP A 123 -8.72 27.48 -23.61
N HIS A 124 -8.63 26.63 -24.65
CA HIS A 124 -7.45 25.86 -25.09
C HIS A 124 -7.00 24.72 -24.14
N LEU A 125 -7.59 24.61 -22.96
CA LEU A 125 -7.28 23.58 -21.99
C LEU A 125 -8.18 22.35 -22.17
N ALA A 126 -7.58 21.16 -22.18
CA ALA A 126 -8.32 19.92 -22.24
C ALA A 126 -8.94 19.62 -20.87
N LEU A 127 -10.24 19.39 -20.83
CA LEU A 127 -10.94 18.88 -19.66
C LEU A 127 -10.57 17.39 -19.46
N ARG A 128 -10.33 16.99 -18.22
CA ARG A 128 -9.79 15.66 -17.86
C ARG A 128 -10.76 14.77 -17.11
N SER A 129 -11.84 15.34 -16.60
CA SER A 129 -12.79 14.67 -15.71
C SER A 129 -14.21 14.65 -16.26
N LEU A 130 -14.37 14.50 -17.58
CA LEU A 130 -15.65 14.52 -18.27
C LEU A 130 -16.68 13.52 -17.69
N GLU A 131 -16.20 12.36 -17.24
CA GLU A 131 -17.03 11.32 -16.62
C GLU A 131 -17.79 11.79 -15.35
N TYR A 132 -17.22 12.76 -14.62
CA TYR A 132 -17.84 13.39 -13.45
C TYR A 132 -18.47 14.75 -13.77
N LEU A 133 -17.84 15.50 -14.68
CA LEU A 133 -18.22 16.86 -15.02
C LEU A 133 -19.60 16.91 -15.72
N ILE A 134 -19.84 16.04 -16.69
CA ILE A 134 -21.10 15.98 -17.41
C ILE A 134 -22.26 15.63 -16.48
N PRO A 135 -22.22 14.55 -15.65
CA PRO A 135 -23.27 14.28 -14.68
C PRO A 135 -23.46 15.40 -13.64
N PHE A 136 -22.37 16.04 -13.20
CA PHE A 136 -22.44 17.15 -12.25
C PHE A 136 -23.31 18.30 -12.78
N TYR A 137 -23.05 18.76 -14.02
CA TYR A 137 -23.85 19.83 -14.59
C TYR A 137 -25.26 19.40 -14.97
N ALA A 138 -25.45 18.18 -15.41
CA ALA A 138 -26.78 17.64 -15.69
C ALA A 138 -27.69 17.64 -14.45
N GLN A 139 -27.18 17.27 -13.28
CA GLN A 139 -27.90 17.28 -12.02
C GLN A 139 -28.26 18.68 -11.51
N ARG A 140 -27.58 19.72 -11.99
CA ARG A 140 -27.76 21.13 -11.63
C ARG A 140 -28.57 21.92 -12.66
N ASP A 141 -29.20 21.30 -13.66
CA ASP A 141 -29.81 21.98 -14.81
C ASP A 141 -28.81 22.92 -15.51
N TYR A 142 -27.54 22.51 -15.58
CA TYR A 142 -26.38 23.24 -16.14
C TYR A 142 -26.08 24.59 -15.48
N ARG A 143 -26.62 24.85 -14.29
CA ARG A 143 -26.34 26.10 -13.56
C ARG A 143 -24.87 26.16 -13.12
N ALA A 144 -24.30 27.38 -13.21
CA ALA A 144 -22.96 27.66 -12.73
C ALA A 144 -22.78 27.27 -11.24
N ALA A 145 -21.62 26.76 -10.90
CA ALA A 145 -21.27 26.27 -9.56
C ALA A 145 -20.39 27.26 -8.78
N TRP A 146 -19.64 28.09 -9.50
CA TRP A 146 -18.58 28.93 -8.95
C TRP A 146 -18.88 30.43 -9.06
N LEU A 147 -20.04 30.79 -9.60
CA LEU A 147 -20.47 32.17 -9.87
C LEU A 147 -21.75 32.49 -9.11
N ASP A 148 -21.88 33.76 -8.66
CA ASP A 148 -23.10 34.30 -8.12
C ASP A 148 -24.11 34.73 -9.22
N ALA A 149 -25.19 35.42 -8.83
CA ALA A 149 -26.22 35.87 -9.77
C ALA A 149 -25.72 36.93 -10.77
N ASP A 150 -24.75 37.70 -10.38
CA ASP A 150 -24.18 38.80 -11.15
C ASP A 150 -22.96 38.37 -11.96
N GLY A 151 -22.60 37.07 -11.93
CA GLY A 151 -21.45 36.49 -12.63
C GLY A 151 -20.10 36.73 -11.92
N LYS A 152 -20.11 37.11 -10.64
CA LYS A 152 -18.89 37.25 -9.85
C LYS A 152 -18.48 35.92 -9.23
N PRO A 153 -17.17 35.63 -9.18
CA PRO A 153 -16.68 34.43 -8.54
C PRO A 153 -17.06 34.34 -7.06
N LEU A 154 -17.61 33.19 -6.66
CA LEU A 154 -17.88 32.87 -5.27
C LEU A 154 -16.58 32.72 -4.45
N PRO A 155 -16.58 33.01 -3.14
CA PRO A 155 -15.39 32.88 -2.28
C PRO A 155 -14.77 31.48 -2.28
N VAL A 156 -15.56 30.46 -2.55
CA VAL A 156 -15.12 29.05 -2.63
C VAL A 156 -14.13 28.83 -3.79
N ALA A 157 -14.17 29.64 -4.86
CA ALA A 157 -13.21 29.57 -5.96
C ALA A 157 -11.79 29.95 -5.49
N ASP A 158 -11.65 30.97 -4.64
CA ASP A 158 -10.37 31.33 -4.03
C ASP A 158 -9.84 30.24 -3.09
N LYS A 159 -10.74 29.55 -2.35
CA LYS A 159 -10.37 28.38 -1.53
C LYS A 159 -9.76 27.27 -2.38
N LEU A 160 -10.32 26.99 -3.57
CA LEU A 160 -9.75 26.01 -4.50
C LEU A 160 -8.35 26.46 -5.00
N LEU A 161 -8.19 27.71 -5.41
CA LEU A 161 -6.90 28.25 -5.86
C LEU A 161 -5.82 28.14 -4.77
N LYS A 162 -6.15 28.50 -3.53
CA LYS A 162 -5.23 28.34 -2.38
C LYS A 162 -4.86 26.89 -2.12
N THR A 163 -5.81 25.98 -2.24
CA THR A 163 -5.58 24.53 -2.06
C THR A 163 -4.68 23.97 -3.16
N LEU A 164 -4.92 24.31 -4.41
CA LEU A 164 -4.07 23.93 -5.55
C LEU A 164 -2.65 24.48 -5.42
N GLY A 165 -2.48 25.70 -4.91
CA GLY A 165 -1.17 26.28 -4.59
C GLY A 165 -0.40 25.53 -3.50
N GLN A 166 -1.05 24.61 -2.78
CA GLN A 166 -0.46 23.75 -1.76
C GLN A 166 -0.41 22.27 -2.17
N ALA A 167 -0.68 21.92 -3.43
CA ALA A 167 -0.71 20.54 -3.93
C ALA A 167 0.57 19.75 -3.61
N GLU A 168 1.70 20.45 -3.52
CA GLU A 168 2.98 19.87 -3.16
C GLU A 168 2.97 19.20 -1.76
N ARG A 169 2.12 19.63 -0.84
CA ARG A 169 1.98 18.98 0.48
C ARG A 169 1.50 17.54 0.36
N GLU A 170 0.73 17.28 -0.69
CA GLU A 170 0.23 15.94 -1.01
C GLU A 170 1.17 15.16 -1.95
N GLY A 171 2.37 15.67 -2.25
CA GLY A 171 3.27 15.05 -3.24
C GLY A 171 2.74 15.14 -4.67
N LEU A 172 1.78 16.04 -4.91
CA LEU A 172 1.31 16.45 -6.23
C LEU A 172 2.03 17.75 -6.62
N ARG A 173 1.84 18.23 -7.83
CA ARG A 173 2.47 19.49 -8.27
C ARG A 173 1.40 20.47 -8.72
N SER A 174 1.44 21.68 -8.22
CA SER A 174 0.55 22.77 -8.64
C SER A 174 0.62 23.02 -10.16
N THR A 175 1.78 22.78 -10.78
CA THR A 175 1.99 22.88 -12.24
C THR A 175 1.29 21.79 -13.07
N ASP A 176 0.77 20.75 -12.45
CA ASP A 176 -0.01 19.71 -13.15
C ASP A 176 -1.47 20.14 -13.37
N TYR A 177 -1.88 21.24 -12.76
CA TYR A 177 -3.20 21.85 -12.83
C TYR A 177 -3.09 23.24 -13.47
N PRO A 178 -4.14 23.78 -14.11
CA PRO A 178 -4.10 25.10 -14.73
C PRO A 178 -4.16 26.26 -13.72
N HIS A 179 -3.50 26.11 -12.57
CA HIS A 179 -3.59 27.00 -11.40
C HIS A 179 -3.33 28.48 -11.74
N ALA A 180 -2.25 28.77 -12.50
CA ALA A 180 -1.93 30.15 -12.88
C ALA A 180 -2.98 30.75 -13.82
N HIS A 181 -3.54 29.94 -14.71
CA HIS A 181 -4.59 30.35 -15.64
C HIS A 181 -5.90 30.64 -14.90
N LEU A 182 -6.33 29.72 -14.02
CA LEU A 182 -7.51 29.90 -13.18
C LEU A 182 -7.41 31.14 -12.30
N ARG A 183 -6.24 31.39 -11.72
CA ARG A 183 -5.99 32.59 -10.91
C ARG A 183 -6.17 33.86 -11.74
N LYS A 184 -5.63 33.88 -12.97
CA LYS A 184 -5.79 35.03 -13.88
C LYS A 184 -7.27 35.26 -14.25
N MET A 185 -8.03 34.20 -14.51
CA MET A 185 -9.47 34.30 -14.78
C MET A 185 -10.23 34.82 -13.55
N TYR A 186 -9.94 34.31 -12.37
CA TYR A 186 -10.52 34.75 -11.12
C TYR A 186 -10.27 36.24 -10.85
N GLU A 187 -9.03 36.71 -10.99
CA GLU A 187 -8.64 38.09 -10.79
C GLU A 187 -9.31 39.03 -11.83
N ALA A 188 -9.43 38.59 -13.09
CA ALA A 188 -10.08 39.37 -14.15
C ALA A 188 -11.57 39.58 -13.85
N LEU A 189 -12.29 38.56 -13.33
CA LEU A 189 -13.70 38.68 -12.98
C LEU A 189 -13.95 39.47 -11.68
N GLN A 190 -12.91 39.65 -10.85
CA GLN A 190 -12.99 40.47 -9.63
C GLN A 190 -12.80 41.98 -9.91
N GLN A 191 -12.10 42.35 -11.01
CA GLN A 191 -11.70 43.74 -11.27
C GLN A 191 -12.80 44.65 -11.90
N ASP A 192 -13.98 44.12 -12.20
CA ASP A 192 -15.24 44.84 -12.50
C ASP A 192 -15.16 45.98 -13.54
N THR A 193 -14.35 45.85 -14.61
CA THR A 193 -14.12 46.93 -15.58
C THR A 193 -15.03 46.88 -16.81
N ALA A 194 -15.71 45.76 -17.07
CA ALA A 194 -16.74 45.58 -18.10
C ALA A 194 -17.55 44.32 -17.81
N ALA A 195 -18.83 44.29 -18.22
CA ALA A 195 -19.65 43.06 -18.09
C ALA A 195 -18.98 41.92 -18.86
N PRO A 196 -18.58 40.79 -18.17
CA PRO A 196 -17.90 39.70 -18.82
C PRO A 196 -18.81 39.03 -19.86
N ALA A 197 -18.23 38.51 -20.94
CA ALA A 197 -18.99 37.74 -21.91
C ALA A 197 -19.50 36.45 -21.31
N VAL A 198 -20.72 36.02 -21.65
CA VAL A 198 -21.37 34.79 -21.14
C VAL A 198 -20.45 33.57 -21.35
N GLY A 199 -19.76 33.47 -22.49
CA GLY A 199 -18.81 32.39 -22.74
C GLY A 199 -17.64 32.36 -21.76
N GLN A 200 -17.10 33.51 -21.37
CA GLN A 200 -16.01 33.59 -20.39
C GLN A 200 -16.44 33.12 -19.01
N LEU A 201 -17.70 33.40 -18.61
CA LEU A 201 -18.28 32.93 -17.38
C LEU A 201 -18.47 31.39 -17.37
N ALA A 202 -18.95 30.86 -18.49
CA ALA A 202 -19.10 29.40 -18.65
C ALA A 202 -17.73 28.70 -18.65
N ASP A 203 -16.74 29.24 -19.36
CA ASP A 203 -15.39 28.71 -19.40
C ASP A 203 -14.74 28.69 -18.01
N PHE A 204 -14.90 29.79 -17.24
CA PHE A 204 -14.47 29.86 -15.85
C PHE A 204 -15.07 28.73 -15.00
N ASP A 205 -16.39 28.57 -15.06
CA ASP A 205 -17.12 27.61 -14.25
C ASP A 205 -16.74 26.16 -14.59
N LEU A 206 -16.63 25.84 -15.89
CA LEU A 206 -16.21 24.53 -16.37
C LEU A 206 -14.77 24.18 -15.97
N LEU A 207 -13.84 25.13 -16.09
CA LEU A 207 -12.43 24.89 -15.76
C LEU A 207 -12.20 24.74 -14.25
N PHE A 208 -12.92 25.50 -13.41
CA PHE A 208 -12.88 25.33 -11.97
C PHE A 208 -13.45 23.96 -11.54
N THR A 209 -14.57 23.55 -12.14
CA THR A 209 -15.19 22.23 -11.90
C THR A 209 -14.26 21.10 -12.32
N ASP A 210 -13.74 21.11 -13.55
CA ASP A 210 -12.81 20.08 -14.03
C ASP A 210 -11.56 20.00 -13.17
N THR A 211 -11.04 21.14 -12.74
CA THR A 211 -9.83 21.17 -11.91
C THR A 211 -10.09 20.61 -10.52
N PHE A 212 -11.24 20.91 -9.88
CA PHE A 212 -11.62 20.28 -8.61
C PHE A 212 -11.74 18.77 -8.75
N LEU A 213 -12.47 18.31 -9.77
CA LEU A 213 -12.69 16.87 -10.03
C LEU A 213 -11.38 16.15 -10.35
N THR A 214 -10.53 16.73 -11.19
CA THR A 214 -9.21 16.17 -11.51
C THR A 214 -8.30 16.11 -10.29
N TYR A 215 -8.23 17.17 -9.49
CA TYR A 215 -7.43 17.21 -8.27
C TYR A 215 -7.97 16.23 -7.23
N GLY A 216 -9.28 16.18 -7.04
CA GLY A 216 -9.97 15.24 -6.17
C GLY A 216 -9.71 13.77 -6.57
N SER A 217 -9.78 13.46 -7.85
CA SER A 217 -9.44 12.12 -8.40
C SER A 217 -7.98 11.75 -8.09
N HIS A 218 -7.05 12.69 -8.26
CA HIS A 218 -5.64 12.46 -7.95
C HIS A 218 -5.40 12.24 -6.44
N LEU A 219 -6.13 12.90 -5.56
CA LEU A 219 -6.08 12.64 -4.11
C LEU A 219 -6.68 11.29 -3.75
N LEU A 220 -7.78 10.92 -4.40
CA LEU A 220 -8.53 9.69 -4.12
C LEU A 220 -7.78 8.44 -4.58
N SER A 221 -7.37 8.39 -5.84
CA SER A 221 -6.87 7.16 -6.49
C SER A 221 -5.48 7.29 -7.12
N GLY A 222 -4.85 8.48 -7.02
CA GLY A 222 -3.55 8.77 -7.62
C GLY A 222 -3.63 9.26 -9.06
N ARG A 223 -2.48 9.72 -9.56
CA ARG A 223 -2.33 10.25 -10.93
C ARG A 223 -2.10 9.14 -11.96
N LEU A 224 -1.59 8.02 -11.52
CA LEU A 224 -1.18 6.92 -12.38
C LEU A 224 -2.13 5.74 -12.22
N PRO A 225 -2.64 5.18 -13.33
CA PRO A 225 -3.38 3.92 -13.28
C PRO A 225 -2.44 2.79 -12.79
N PRO A 226 -2.71 2.15 -11.64
CA PRO A 226 -1.81 1.17 -11.06
C PRO A 226 -1.41 0.04 -12.02
N ARG A 227 -2.37 -0.50 -12.79
CA ARG A 227 -2.13 -1.59 -13.76
C ARG A 227 -1.25 -1.22 -14.94
N LYS A 228 -1.19 0.07 -15.33
CA LYS A 228 -0.26 0.54 -16.38
C LYS A 228 1.18 0.60 -15.85
N ILE A 229 1.36 0.72 -14.54
CA ILE A 229 2.67 0.76 -13.88
C ILE A 229 3.12 -0.63 -13.43
N ASP A 230 2.22 -1.39 -12.83
CA ASP A 230 2.43 -2.76 -12.34
C ASP A 230 1.28 -3.64 -12.86
N PRO A 231 1.49 -4.39 -13.96
CA PRO A 231 0.44 -5.21 -14.58
C PRO A 231 -0.17 -6.26 -13.63
N ASP A 232 0.59 -6.66 -12.60
CA ASP A 232 0.14 -7.63 -11.59
C ASP A 232 -0.75 -7.00 -10.51
N TRP A 233 -0.99 -5.69 -10.56
CA TRP A 233 -1.79 -4.99 -9.55
C TRP A 233 -3.27 -5.40 -9.61
N THR A 234 -3.78 -6.01 -8.55
CA THR A 234 -5.18 -6.46 -8.44
C THR A 234 -5.95 -5.80 -7.30
N ILE A 235 -5.28 -4.96 -6.50
CA ILE A 235 -5.93 -4.28 -5.38
C ILE A 235 -6.91 -3.25 -5.94
N LYS A 236 -8.18 -3.31 -5.49
CA LYS A 236 -9.21 -2.37 -5.92
C LYS A 236 -8.87 -0.96 -5.41
N PRO A 237 -8.88 0.06 -6.26
CA PRO A 237 -8.69 1.44 -5.83
C PRO A 237 -9.88 1.90 -4.99
N ARG A 238 -9.66 2.97 -4.25
CA ARG A 238 -10.75 3.72 -3.60
C ARG A 238 -11.62 4.38 -4.66
N SER A 239 -12.91 4.48 -4.42
CA SER A 239 -13.83 5.17 -5.30
C SER A 239 -14.81 6.02 -4.49
N ARG A 240 -15.17 7.18 -5.04
CA ARG A 240 -16.21 8.10 -4.54
C ARG A 240 -16.85 8.74 -5.76
N ASP A 241 -18.09 9.10 -5.64
CA ASP A 241 -18.73 9.98 -6.60
C ASP A 241 -18.23 11.41 -6.39
N LEU A 242 -17.31 11.84 -7.25
CA LEU A 242 -16.68 13.17 -7.13
C LEU A 242 -17.63 14.30 -7.48
N ALA A 243 -18.67 14.05 -8.30
CA ALA A 243 -19.72 15.02 -8.59
C ALA A 243 -20.54 15.29 -7.31
N GLU A 244 -20.96 14.25 -6.60
CA GLU A 244 -21.66 14.37 -5.32
C GLU A 244 -20.77 15.03 -4.24
N VAL A 245 -19.48 14.69 -4.20
CA VAL A 245 -18.52 15.34 -3.28
C VAL A 245 -18.44 16.85 -3.54
N LEU A 246 -18.36 17.27 -4.80
CA LEU A 246 -18.32 18.68 -5.16
C LEU A 246 -19.62 19.39 -4.79
N GLU A 247 -20.76 18.79 -5.12
CA GLU A 247 -22.08 19.38 -4.83
C GLU A 247 -22.25 19.66 -3.33
N ARG A 248 -21.92 18.67 -2.49
CA ARG A 248 -21.97 18.83 -1.03
C ARG A 248 -20.94 19.86 -0.53
N ALA A 249 -19.73 19.82 -1.07
CA ALA A 249 -18.68 20.77 -0.69
C ALA A 249 -19.04 22.22 -0.98
N LEU A 250 -19.79 22.47 -2.06
CA LEU A 250 -20.30 23.80 -2.43
C LEU A 250 -21.48 24.19 -1.53
N ALA A 251 -22.40 23.26 -1.24
CA ALA A 251 -23.59 23.53 -0.41
C ALA A 251 -23.22 23.83 1.05
N ASP A 252 -22.24 23.09 1.60
CA ASP A 252 -21.85 23.14 3.01
C ASP A 252 -20.64 24.08 3.26
N ASP A 253 -20.09 24.71 2.23
CA ASP A 253 -18.83 25.51 2.26
C ASP A 253 -17.60 24.75 2.81
N THR A 254 -17.54 23.42 2.57
CA THR A 254 -16.53 22.50 3.11
C THR A 254 -15.54 22.00 2.05
N LEU A 255 -15.21 22.83 1.05
CA LEU A 255 -14.39 22.43 -0.10
C LEU A 255 -13.01 21.89 0.31
N VAL A 256 -12.35 22.53 1.25
CA VAL A 256 -10.99 22.16 1.68
C VAL A 256 -11.02 20.83 2.43
N GLU A 257 -11.95 20.68 3.35
CA GLU A 257 -12.18 19.49 4.15
C GLU A 257 -12.57 18.29 3.28
N SER A 258 -13.45 18.53 2.30
CA SER A 258 -13.89 17.52 1.33
C SER A 258 -12.72 17.01 0.50
N LEU A 259 -11.86 17.89 -0.02
CA LEU A 259 -10.65 17.49 -0.74
C LEU A 259 -9.67 16.75 0.17
N GLN A 260 -9.47 17.18 1.41
CA GLN A 260 -8.59 16.49 2.37
C GLN A 260 -9.11 15.09 2.71
N ALA A 261 -10.42 14.90 2.81
CA ALA A 261 -11.05 13.60 3.06
C ALA A 261 -10.88 12.61 1.89
N LEU A 262 -10.60 13.08 0.68
CA LEU A 262 -10.29 12.22 -0.47
C LEU A 262 -8.88 11.61 -0.39
N ALA A 263 -7.95 12.24 0.31
CA ALA A 263 -6.60 11.68 0.48
C ALA A 263 -6.64 10.44 1.40
N PRO A 264 -5.64 9.53 1.34
CA PRO A 264 -5.56 8.39 2.26
C PRO A 264 -5.51 8.86 3.72
N GLN A 265 -6.42 8.33 4.57
CA GLN A 265 -6.53 8.70 5.97
C GLN A 265 -5.60 7.87 6.88
N GLY A 266 -4.86 6.90 6.32
CA GLY A 266 -3.94 6.05 7.08
C GLY A 266 -2.77 6.82 7.69
N LYS A 267 -2.39 6.46 8.94
CA LYS A 267 -1.27 7.07 9.68
C LYS A 267 0.02 7.15 8.84
N GLY A 268 0.34 6.11 8.06
CA GLY A 268 1.55 6.08 7.23
C GLY A 268 1.58 7.16 6.15
N TYR A 269 0.44 7.47 5.53
CA TYR A 269 0.33 8.56 4.56
C TYR A 269 0.48 9.94 5.21
N ALA A 270 -0.20 10.17 6.33
CA ALA A 270 -0.08 11.42 7.07
C ALA A 270 1.37 11.70 7.48
N GLN A 271 2.08 10.70 8.00
CA GLN A 271 3.49 10.82 8.37
C GLN A 271 4.40 11.08 7.16
N LEU A 272 4.14 10.45 6.00
CA LEU A 272 4.89 10.75 4.77
C LEU A 272 4.69 12.20 4.33
N ARG A 273 3.49 12.75 4.45
CA ARG A 273 3.16 14.15 4.15
C ARG A 273 3.95 15.13 5.04
N GLU A 274 4.01 14.87 6.34
CA GLU A 274 4.80 15.69 7.29
C GLU A 274 6.30 15.65 6.96
N ILE A 275 6.83 14.46 6.67
CA ILE A 275 8.24 14.29 6.33
C ILE A 275 8.55 14.94 4.97
N LEU A 276 7.65 14.84 4.00
CA LEU A 276 7.79 15.51 2.71
C LEU A 276 7.95 17.01 2.90
N GLN A 277 7.11 17.64 3.72
CA GLN A 277 7.21 19.05 4.04
C GLN A 277 8.57 19.40 4.66
N ARG A 278 9.02 18.60 5.65
CA ARG A 278 10.34 18.81 6.27
C ARG A 278 11.48 18.68 5.26
N TYR A 279 11.44 17.71 4.35
CA TYR A 279 12.49 17.52 3.36
C TYR A 279 12.52 18.65 2.33
N ARG A 280 11.38 19.20 1.96
CA ARG A 280 11.29 20.39 1.09
C ARG A 280 11.86 21.63 1.76
N THR A 281 11.62 21.84 3.04
CA THR A 281 12.28 22.91 3.81
C THR A 281 13.80 22.77 3.79
N ILE A 282 14.31 21.53 3.94
CA ILE A 282 15.75 21.26 3.84
C ILE A 282 16.26 21.55 2.42
N GLU A 283 15.52 21.16 1.38
CA GLU A 283 15.89 21.43 -0.02
C GLU A 283 15.96 22.92 -0.30
N GLN A 284 14.95 23.69 0.14
CA GLN A 284 14.89 25.15 -0.01
C GLN A 284 16.04 25.85 0.73
N ALA A 285 16.50 25.30 1.85
CA ALA A 285 17.67 25.76 2.58
C ALA A 285 19.03 25.35 1.94
N GLY A 286 19.02 24.77 0.74
CA GLY A 286 20.22 24.35 0.01
C GLY A 286 20.60 22.89 0.19
N GLY A 287 19.73 22.07 0.81
CA GLY A 287 19.93 20.64 1.03
C GLY A 287 20.79 20.33 2.25
N TRP A 288 21.20 19.09 2.37
CA TRP A 288 22.07 18.64 3.46
C TRP A 288 23.54 18.49 3.04
N PRO A 289 24.48 18.55 4.00
CA PRO A 289 25.91 18.46 3.72
C PRO A 289 26.30 17.12 3.05
N VAL A 290 27.21 17.19 2.07
CA VAL A 290 27.85 16.01 1.48
C VAL A 290 28.96 15.52 2.42
N VAL A 291 28.90 14.25 2.78
CA VAL A 291 29.86 13.58 3.66
C VAL A 291 31.05 13.06 2.83
N GLY A 292 32.28 13.20 3.35
CA GLY A 292 33.49 12.66 2.68
C GLY A 292 34.05 13.52 1.54
N SER A 293 33.43 14.64 1.15
CA SER A 293 33.99 15.59 0.18
C SER A 293 34.93 16.58 0.87
N THR A 294 36.07 16.85 0.27
CA THR A 294 37.02 17.90 0.70
C THR A 294 36.88 19.18 -0.12
N LYS A 295 36.27 19.11 -1.30
CA LYS A 295 36.18 20.22 -2.26
C LYS A 295 35.06 21.18 -1.87
N GLY A 296 35.39 22.38 -1.46
CA GLY A 296 34.45 23.45 -1.11
C GLY A 296 33.64 23.24 0.19
N ALA A 297 33.99 22.24 0.99
CA ALA A 297 33.23 21.87 2.19
C ALA A 297 33.69 22.65 3.42
N ARG A 298 32.73 23.27 4.15
CA ARG A 298 32.98 23.90 5.46
C ARG A 298 32.93 22.83 6.57
N GLY A 299 33.77 22.99 7.61
CA GLY A 299 33.84 22.11 8.77
C GLY A 299 34.60 20.79 8.55
N SER A 300 34.88 20.08 9.63
CA SER A 300 35.54 18.78 9.63
C SER A 300 34.64 17.66 9.06
N PRO A 301 35.17 16.52 8.59
CA PRO A 301 34.37 15.38 8.18
C PRO A 301 33.37 14.91 9.24
N ALA A 302 33.74 14.96 10.51
CA ALA A 302 32.86 14.57 11.63
C ALA A 302 31.71 15.57 11.83
N GLU A 303 31.95 16.86 11.70
CA GLU A 303 30.90 17.90 11.78
C GLU A 303 29.89 17.75 10.64
N ARG A 304 30.36 17.54 9.42
CA ARG A 304 29.47 17.30 8.27
C ARG A 304 28.63 16.04 8.45
N LEU A 305 29.21 14.96 8.95
CA LEU A 305 28.45 13.73 9.25
C LEU A 305 27.39 13.98 10.33
N ARG A 306 27.72 14.75 11.38
CA ARG A 306 26.75 15.14 12.42
C ARG A 306 25.60 15.93 11.81
N ALA A 307 25.90 17.02 11.09
CA ALA A 307 24.90 17.86 10.45
C ALA A 307 24.02 17.06 9.47
N ARG A 308 24.62 16.11 8.72
CA ARG A 308 23.88 15.22 7.84
C ARG A 308 22.88 14.33 8.60
N LEU A 309 23.30 13.72 9.69
CA LEU A 309 22.47 12.84 10.52
C LEU A 309 21.42 13.63 11.32
N GLN A 310 21.71 14.86 11.73
CA GLN A 310 20.74 15.77 12.33
C GLN A 310 19.65 16.17 11.33
N ALA A 311 20.02 16.61 10.13
CA ALA A 311 19.06 16.97 9.08
C ALA A 311 18.08 15.84 8.74
N SER A 312 18.55 14.58 8.80
CA SER A 312 17.68 13.42 8.53
C SER A 312 16.95 12.87 9.77
N GLY A 313 17.17 13.47 10.96
CA GLY A 313 16.53 13.04 12.21
C GLY A 313 17.15 11.81 12.87
N ASP A 314 18.32 11.34 12.37
CA ASP A 314 19.02 10.19 12.96
C ASP A 314 19.81 10.56 14.22
N LEU A 315 20.21 11.83 14.32
CA LEU A 315 20.89 12.40 15.49
C LEU A 315 20.03 13.55 16.02
N PRO A 316 19.63 13.58 17.30
CA PRO A 316 18.88 14.69 17.86
C PRO A 316 19.71 15.98 17.82
N GLU A 317 19.04 17.13 17.72
CA GLU A 317 19.67 18.43 17.89
C GLU A 317 20.26 18.54 19.28
N ARG A 318 21.48 19.06 19.35
CA ARG A 318 22.27 19.09 20.56
C ARG A 318 21.84 20.26 21.44
N GLN A 319 21.47 20.00 22.69
CA GLN A 319 21.73 20.95 23.77
C GLN A 319 23.22 20.89 24.06
N GLU A 320 23.94 21.96 23.76
CA GLU A 320 25.38 22.05 23.99
C GLU A 320 25.69 21.92 25.48
N GLN A 321 26.29 20.78 25.85
CA GLN A 321 27.01 20.67 27.13
C GLN A 321 28.49 20.64 26.82
N PRO A 322 29.28 21.63 27.27
CA PRO A 322 30.73 21.64 27.10
C PRO A 322 31.35 20.48 27.90
N GLY A 323 32.21 19.69 27.30
CA GLY A 323 33.16 18.85 28.03
C GLY A 323 33.07 17.31 27.88
N LYS A 324 32.34 16.71 26.92
CA LYS A 324 32.27 15.22 26.82
C LYS A 324 32.63 14.68 25.45
N SER A 325 33.93 14.49 25.18
CA SER A 325 34.43 13.93 23.91
C SER A 325 34.08 12.44 23.70
N ALA A 326 34.28 11.57 24.70
CA ALA A 326 34.03 10.11 24.57
C ALA A 326 32.54 9.71 24.43
N THR A 327 31.63 10.52 25.01
CA THR A 327 30.17 10.33 24.89
C THR A 327 29.68 10.70 23.48
N GLN A 328 30.42 11.54 22.76
CA GLN A 328 30.09 11.99 21.40
C GLN A 328 30.27 10.90 20.37
N ASP A 329 31.29 10.05 20.49
CA ASP A 329 31.54 8.97 19.52
C ASP A 329 30.52 7.84 19.62
N LYS A 330 30.05 7.51 20.83
CA LYS A 330 28.96 6.53 21.03
C LYS A 330 27.63 7.03 20.48
N SER A 331 27.30 8.30 20.66
CA SER A 331 26.08 8.92 20.12
C SER A 331 26.08 8.90 18.59
N LEU A 332 27.19 9.25 17.96
CA LEU A 332 27.38 9.24 16.52
C LEU A 332 27.29 7.81 15.93
N ALA A 333 27.94 6.83 16.60
CA ALA A 333 27.86 5.43 16.21
C ALA A 333 26.42 4.89 16.29
N ASN A 334 25.64 5.26 17.31
CA ASN A 334 24.24 4.87 17.43
C ASN A 334 23.37 5.55 16.38
N ALA A 335 23.61 6.83 16.07
CA ALA A 335 22.93 7.53 14.97
C ALA A 335 23.22 6.88 13.62
N LEU A 336 24.47 6.47 13.38
CA LEU A 336 24.84 5.71 12.17
C LEU A 336 24.14 4.35 12.10
N ARG A 337 24.06 3.59 13.21
CA ARG A 337 23.29 2.32 13.23
C ARG A 337 21.83 2.56 12.92
N ARG A 338 21.20 3.60 13.48
CA ARG A 338 19.82 3.98 13.18
C ARG A 338 19.66 4.33 11.69
N PHE A 339 20.55 5.17 11.16
CA PHE A 339 20.59 5.49 9.73
C PHE A 339 20.72 4.23 8.87
N GLN A 340 21.69 3.36 9.18
CA GLN A 340 21.93 2.11 8.45
C GLN A 340 20.70 1.19 8.46
N ARG A 341 20.06 1.00 9.63
CA ARG A 341 18.85 0.19 9.80
C ARG A 341 17.73 0.67 8.90
N ARG A 342 17.40 1.97 8.97
CA ARG A 342 16.29 2.52 8.19
C ARG A 342 16.60 2.63 6.68
N HIS A 343 17.87 2.48 6.27
CA HIS A 343 18.27 2.37 4.86
C HIS A 343 18.54 0.92 4.41
N GLY A 344 18.26 -0.07 5.24
CA GLY A 344 18.47 -1.50 4.90
C GLY A 344 19.94 -1.91 4.78
N LEU A 345 20.84 -1.14 5.39
CA LEU A 345 22.28 -1.40 5.40
C LEU A 345 22.67 -2.24 6.63
N GLN A 346 23.88 -2.79 6.62
CA GLN A 346 24.45 -3.47 7.77
C GLN A 346 24.71 -2.47 8.90
N GLU A 347 24.22 -2.74 10.11
CA GLU A 347 24.26 -1.85 11.27
C GLU A 347 25.65 -1.87 11.96
N THR A 348 26.68 -1.41 11.27
CA THR A 348 28.08 -1.42 11.78
C THR A 348 28.36 -0.26 12.73
N GLY A 349 27.59 0.84 12.65
CA GLY A 349 27.88 2.09 13.36
C GLY A 349 29.09 2.85 12.81
N THR A 350 29.61 2.47 11.65
CA THR A 350 30.74 3.10 10.96
C THR A 350 30.37 3.46 9.52
N VAL A 351 31.05 4.42 8.93
CA VAL A 351 30.84 4.84 7.54
C VAL A 351 31.65 3.94 6.61
N ASN A 352 30.98 2.98 5.96
CA ASN A 352 31.52 2.21 4.85
C ASN A 352 31.03 2.78 3.51
N ALA A 353 31.48 2.21 2.39
CA ALA A 353 31.13 2.69 1.05
C ALA A 353 29.61 2.75 0.81
N ALA A 354 28.85 1.72 1.24
CA ALA A 354 27.39 1.68 1.09
C ALA A 354 26.72 2.74 1.97
N THR A 355 27.18 2.92 3.21
CA THR A 355 26.70 3.97 4.12
C THR A 355 26.98 5.36 3.56
N LEU A 356 28.18 5.58 3.03
CA LEU A 356 28.57 6.86 2.41
C LEU A 356 27.72 7.18 1.20
N ALA A 357 27.48 6.22 0.32
CA ALA A 357 26.60 6.38 -0.84
C ALA A 357 25.17 6.76 -0.41
N ALA A 358 24.61 6.11 0.60
CA ALA A 358 23.27 6.40 1.12
C ALA A 358 23.17 7.78 1.80
N LEU A 359 24.22 8.21 2.53
CA LEU A 359 24.30 9.53 3.14
C LEU A 359 24.31 10.65 2.09
N ASN A 360 24.96 10.40 0.95
CA ASN A 360 25.17 11.40 -0.11
C ASN A 360 24.06 11.41 -1.18
N VAL A 361 23.00 10.61 -1.05
CA VAL A 361 21.83 10.75 -1.91
C VAL A 361 21.23 12.15 -1.69
N PRO A 362 21.06 12.96 -2.75
CA PRO A 362 20.48 14.31 -2.64
C PRO A 362 19.10 14.31 -1.98
N VAL A 363 18.76 15.39 -1.30
CA VAL A 363 17.43 15.53 -0.67
C VAL A 363 16.31 15.49 -1.72
N SER A 364 16.52 16.06 -2.90
CA SER A 364 15.58 16.02 -4.03
C SER A 364 15.24 14.59 -4.46
N GLU A 365 16.21 13.69 -4.49
CA GLU A 365 15.97 12.27 -4.79
C GLU A 365 15.18 11.57 -3.66
N ARG A 366 15.38 11.98 -2.41
CA ARG A 366 14.60 11.47 -1.27
C ARG A 366 13.16 11.99 -1.32
N ILE A 367 12.96 13.27 -1.62
CA ILE A 367 11.64 13.87 -1.88
C ILE A 367 10.91 13.08 -2.96
N ARG A 368 11.53 12.91 -4.13
CA ARG A 368 10.95 12.14 -5.23
C ARG A 368 10.52 10.74 -4.79
N ARG A 369 11.35 10.04 -4.02
CA ARG A 369 11.01 8.70 -3.51
C ARG A 369 9.84 8.71 -2.53
N VAL A 370 9.72 9.74 -1.70
CA VAL A 370 8.56 9.93 -0.83
C VAL A 370 7.30 10.14 -1.66
N GLU A 371 7.34 11.02 -2.66
CA GLU A 371 6.21 11.32 -3.57
C GLU A 371 5.74 10.06 -4.32
N LEU A 372 6.66 9.22 -4.83
CA LEU A 372 6.30 7.93 -5.46
C LEU A 372 5.57 6.98 -4.50
N ASN A 373 5.94 6.98 -3.22
CA ASN A 373 5.29 6.12 -2.25
C ASN A 373 3.98 6.71 -1.73
N MET A 374 3.82 8.04 -1.70
CA MET A 374 2.52 8.68 -1.49
C MET A 374 1.56 8.36 -2.65
N GLU A 375 2.06 8.32 -3.89
CA GLU A 375 1.27 7.85 -5.04
C GLU A 375 0.81 6.40 -4.85
N ARG A 376 1.70 5.47 -4.44
CA ARG A 376 1.34 4.07 -4.14
C ARG A 376 0.33 3.94 -2.99
N TRP A 377 0.36 4.83 -2.01
CA TRP A 377 -0.63 4.86 -0.94
C TRP A 377 -2.04 5.14 -1.44
N ARG A 378 -2.21 5.99 -2.45
CA ARG A 378 -3.50 6.31 -3.05
C ARG A 378 -4.13 5.12 -3.78
N TRP A 379 -3.33 4.16 -4.18
CA TRP A 379 -3.78 2.92 -4.83
C TRP A 379 -4.32 1.87 -3.85
N LEU A 380 -4.22 2.11 -2.55
CA LEU A 380 -4.61 1.18 -1.50
C LEU A 380 -6.01 1.50 -0.96
N PRO A 381 -6.72 0.53 -0.37
CA PRO A 381 -7.96 0.81 0.34
C PRO A 381 -7.72 1.69 1.57
N ASP A 382 -8.76 2.39 2.04
CA ASP A 382 -8.70 3.16 3.28
C ASP A 382 -8.54 2.26 4.51
N ASP A 383 -9.12 1.06 4.47
CA ASP A 383 -9.08 0.07 5.54
C ASP A 383 -8.53 -1.27 5.03
N PHE A 384 -7.52 -1.77 5.69
CA PHE A 384 -6.94 -3.10 5.45
C PHE A 384 -7.70 -4.21 6.19
N GLY A 385 -8.69 -3.85 7.01
CA GLY A 385 -9.43 -4.74 7.90
C GLY A 385 -8.82 -4.87 9.31
N PRO A 386 -9.57 -5.48 10.24
CA PRO A 386 -9.15 -5.58 11.63
C PRO A 386 -7.95 -6.52 11.83
N ARG A 387 -7.71 -7.43 10.89
CA ARG A 387 -6.60 -8.39 10.92
C ARG A 387 -6.09 -8.65 9.50
N TYR A 388 -4.81 -8.41 9.27
CA TYR A 388 -4.19 -8.62 7.96
C TYR A 388 -2.70 -8.92 8.06
N ILE A 389 -2.16 -9.51 7.00
CA ILE A 389 -0.74 -9.76 6.79
C ILE A 389 -0.25 -8.81 5.69
N LEU A 390 0.84 -8.10 5.94
CA LEU A 390 1.45 -7.19 4.97
C LEU A 390 2.90 -7.62 4.73
N VAL A 391 3.25 -7.88 3.47
CA VAL A 391 4.62 -8.11 3.04
C VAL A 391 5.07 -6.90 2.23
N ASN A 392 6.00 -6.13 2.78
CA ASN A 392 6.66 -5.09 1.99
C ASN A 392 7.88 -5.71 1.28
N ILE A 393 7.76 -5.99 0.00
CA ILE A 393 8.74 -6.73 -0.80
C ILE A 393 10.15 -6.12 -0.72
N PRO A 394 10.37 -4.80 -0.96
CA PRO A 394 11.71 -4.20 -0.89
C PRO A 394 12.30 -4.19 0.53
N SER A 395 11.47 -4.24 1.56
CA SER A 395 11.94 -4.27 2.94
C SER A 395 12.41 -5.66 3.38
N PHE A 396 12.01 -6.69 2.65
CA PHE A 396 12.20 -8.09 3.04
C PHE A 396 11.58 -8.41 4.41
N LYS A 397 10.43 -7.80 4.71
CA LYS A 397 9.70 -7.96 5.96
C LYS A 397 8.23 -8.32 5.68
N MET A 398 7.71 -9.18 6.53
CA MET A 398 6.30 -9.46 6.68
C MET A 398 5.88 -8.99 8.06
N SER A 399 4.79 -8.27 8.15
CA SER A 399 4.17 -7.85 9.41
C SER A 399 2.74 -8.37 9.49
N VAL A 400 2.31 -8.75 10.68
CA VAL A 400 0.92 -9.10 10.97
C VAL A 400 0.34 -7.99 11.82
N PHE A 401 -0.82 -7.51 11.42
CA PHE A 401 -1.54 -6.45 12.12
C PHE A 401 -2.85 -6.98 12.70
N GLU A 402 -3.21 -6.52 13.88
CA GLU A 402 -4.48 -6.78 14.55
C GLU A 402 -4.96 -5.49 15.21
N ASN A 403 -6.15 -4.99 14.81
CA ASN A 403 -6.73 -3.74 15.30
C ASN A 403 -5.76 -2.54 15.18
N GLY A 404 -5.12 -2.42 14.02
CA GLY A 404 -4.19 -1.33 13.71
C GLY A 404 -2.82 -1.41 14.39
N LYS A 405 -2.55 -2.46 15.19
CA LYS A 405 -1.27 -2.69 15.87
C LYS A 405 -0.48 -3.81 15.21
N GLN A 406 0.82 -3.63 15.01
CA GLN A 406 1.71 -4.70 14.58
C GLN A 406 1.91 -5.69 15.74
N VAL A 407 1.45 -6.94 15.55
CA VAL A 407 1.55 -8.00 16.57
C VAL A 407 2.64 -9.02 16.27
N MET A 408 3.16 -9.03 15.03
CA MET A 408 4.26 -9.92 14.64
C MET A 408 5.06 -9.31 13.49
N GLU A 409 6.36 -9.56 13.46
CA GLU A 409 7.25 -9.29 12.33
C GLU A 409 8.06 -10.54 11.98
N SER A 410 8.30 -10.78 10.71
CA SER A 410 9.13 -11.87 10.20
C SER A 410 9.99 -11.38 9.06
N LYS A 411 11.25 -11.82 9.00
CA LYS A 411 12.08 -11.64 7.81
C LYS A 411 11.57 -12.53 6.69
N VAL A 412 11.60 -12.00 5.45
CA VAL A 412 11.23 -12.80 4.29
C VAL A 412 12.31 -12.84 3.21
N VAL A 413 12.28 -13.90 2.40
CA VAL A 413 13.03 -14.03 1.15
C VAL A 413 12.00 -13.97 0.03
N VAL A 414 12.20 -13.05 -0.91
CA VAL A 414 11.31 -12.78 -2.05
C VAL A 414 11.92 -13.25 -3.38
N GLY A 415 11.19 -13.12 -4.46
CA GLY A 415 11.62 -13.48 -5.80
C GLY A 415 12.88 -12.74 -6.25
N ARG A 416 13.71 -13.42 -7.08
CA ARG A 416 14.81 -12.76 -7.79
C ARG A 416 14.26 -11.86 -8.91
N GLN A 417 15.12 -11.02 -9.48
CA GLN A 417 14.70 -10.02 -10.47
C GLN A 417 14.04 -10.64 -11.72
N GLU A 418 14.49 -11.83 -12.15
CA GLU A 418 13.95 -12.55 -13.31
C GLU A 418 12.65 -13.32 -12.99
N ARG A 419 12.29 -13.41 -11.71
CA ARG A 419 11.10 -14.09 -11.18
C ARG A 419 10.59 -13.33 -9.97
N GLN A 420 10.10 -12.14 -10.23
CA GLN A 420 9.66 -11.21 -9.20
C GLN A 420 8.49 -11.76 -8.38
N THR A 421 8.39 -11.34 -7.14
CA THR A 421 7.16 -11.46 -6.36
C THR A 421 6.21 -10.37 -6.85
N PRO A 422 5.00 -10.71 -7.32
CA PRO A 422 4.01 -9.73 -7.79
C PRO A 422 3.39 -8.93 -6.63
N THR A 423 2.78 -7.79 -6.95
CA THR A 423 2.04 -6.92 -6.03
C THR A 423 0.55 -7.18 -6.18
N PHE A 424 -0.08 -7.76 -5.16
CA PHE A 424 -1.51 -8.06 -5.17
C PHE A 424 -2.04 -8.31 -3.75
N THR A 425 -3.34 -8.51 -3.63
CA THR A 425 -3.99 -8.98 -2.41
C THR A 425 -4.75 -10.27 -2.65
N ALA A 426 -4.78 -11.14 -1.65
CA ALA A 426 -5.61 -12.35 -1.62
C ALA A 426 -5.83 -12.78 -0.16
N ASN A 427 -6.80 -13.64 0.09
CA ASN A 427 -7.14 -14.10 1.43
C ASN A 427 -6.45 -15.42 1.75
N MET A 428 -5.75 -15.48 2.86
CA MET A 428 -5.15 -16.71 3.38
C MET A 428 -6.25 -17.60 3.97
N ALA A 429 -6.44 -18.76 3.34
CA ALA A 429 -7.57 -19.65 3.63
C ALA A 429 -7.16 -20.91 4.42
N TYR A 430 -5.92 -21.40 4.24
CA TYR A 430 -5.49 -22.65 4.90
C TYR A 430 -3.97 -22.77 4.98
N LEU A 431 -3.53 -23.67 5.85
CA LEU A 431 -2.14 -24.10 6.02
C LEU A 431 -1.98 -25.54 5.50
N VAL A 432 -0.77 -25.86 5.06
CA VAL A 432 -0.36 -27.24 4.79
C VAL A 432 0.85 -27.55 5.66
N LEU A 433 0.67 -28.46 6.62
CA LEU A 433 1.72 -28.96 7.48
C LEU A 433 2.38 -30.18 6.82
N SER A 434 3.69 -30.27 6.95
CA SER A 434 4.51 -31.31 6.28
C SER A 434 4.23 -31.42 4.77
N PRO A 435 4.33 -30.31 4.00
CA PRO A 435 3.90 -30.28 2.61
C PRO A 435 4.78 -31.15 1.70
N LYS A 436 4.16 -31.79 0.70
CA LYS A 436 4.85 -32.23 -0.51
C LYS A 436 5.04 -31.01 -1.44
N TRP A 437 6.14 -30.95 -2.14
CA TRP A 437 6.37 -29.88 -3.11
C TRP A 437 6.17 -30.42 -4.54
N TYR A 438 5.09 -30.01 -5.16
CA TYR A 438 4.86 -30.18 -6.59
C TYR A 438 5.62 -29.06 -7.28
N VAL A 439 6.67 -29.42 -8.03
CA VAL A 439 7.55 -28.46 -8.67
C VAL A 439 6.82 -27.75 -9.81
N PRO A 440 6.59 -26.43 -9.76
CA PRO A 440 5.93 -25.71 -10.85
C PRO A 440 6.64 -25.93 -12.18
N ARG A 441 5.86 -26.00 -13.28
CA ARG A 441 6.40 -26.24 -14.62
C ARG A 441 7.54 -25.25 -14.98
N SER A 442 7.39 -23.98 -14.60
CA SER A 442 8.42 -22.95 -14.84
C SER A 442 9.76 -23.29 -14.18
N ILE A 443 9.73 -23.83 -12.95
CA ILE A 443 10.93 -24.29 -12.23
C ILE A 443 11.42 -25.62 -12.80
N ALA A 444 10.51 -26.55 -13.09
CA ALA A 444 10.87 -27.85 -13.67
C ALA A 444 11.62 -27.68 -14.98
N VAL A 445 11.13 -26.83 -15.87
CA VAL A 445 11.72 -26.59 -17.19
C VAL A 445 12.99 -25.73 -17.10
N LYS A 446 12.93 -24.59 -16.40
CA LYS A 446 14.05 -23.64 -16.39
C LYS A 446 15.21 -24.08 -15.49
N ASP A 447 14.94 -24.75 -14.36
CA ASP A 447 15.95 -25.04 -13.35
C ASP A 447 16.29 -26.54 -13.26
N LYS A 448 15.33 -27.45 -13.47
CA LYS A 448 15.53 -28.89 -13.25
C LYS A 448 15.84 -29.65 -14.54
N LEU A 449 15.19 -29.34 -15.64
CA LEU A 449 15.46 -29.99 -16.94
C LEU A 449 16.93 -29.85 -17.38
N PRO A 450 17.61 -28.71 -17.25
CA PRO A 450 19.05 -28.64 -17.57
C PRO A 450 19.92 -29.54 -16.70
N GLN A 451 19.51 -29.82 -15.45
CA GLN A 451 20.20 -30.75 -14.57
C GLN A 451 19.97 -32.19 -15.02
N LEU A 452 18.71 -32.55 -15.35
CA LEU A 452 18.35 -33.89 -15.83
C LEU A 452 19.01 -34.23 -17.18
N LYS A 453 19.16 -33.25 -18.06
CA LYS A 453 19.89 -33.43 -19.34
C LYS A 453 21.35 -33.77 -19.14
N ARG A 454 22.00 -33.25 -18.08
CA ARG A 454 23.40 -33.56 -17.76
C ARG A 454 23.53 -34.87 -17.02
N ASN A 455 22.61 -35.17 -16.13
CA ASN A 455 22.58 -36.41 -15.36
C ASN A 455 21.10 -36.73 -15.00
N PRO A 456 20.54 -37.83 -15.54
CA PRO A 456 19.15 -38.24 -15.22
C PRO A 456 18.87 -38.33 -13.73
N TYR A 457 19.85 -38.69 -12.91
CA TYR A 457 19.71 -38.85 -11.46
C TYR A 457 20.09 -37.60 -10.63
N ALA A 458 20.32 -36.45 -11.26
CA ALA A 458 20.73 -35.21 -10.60
C ALA A 458 19.79 -34.76 -9.47
N LEU A 459 18.53 -35.13 -9.52
CA LEU A 459 17.51 -34.75 -8.53
C LEU A 459 17.36 -35.74 -7.38
N LYS A 460 17.99 -36.92 -7.44
CA LYS A 460 17.90 -37.96 -6.40
C LYS A 460 18.36 -37.47 -5.02
N GLY A 461 19.45 -36.72 -4.96
CA GLY A 461 19.97 -36.10 -3.75
C GLY A 461 19.03 -35.08 -3.11
N GLN A 462 18.18 -34.46 -3.92
CA GLN A 462 17.14 -33.53 -3.47
C GLN A 462 15.82 -34.24 -3.08
N LYS A 463 15.76 -35.57 -3.18
CA LYS A 463 14.53 -36.40 -2.99
C LYS A 463 13.36 -35.95 -3.90
N ILE A 464 13.67 -35.49 -5.10
CA ILE A 464 12.68 -35.16 -6.12
C ILE A 464 12.48 -36.39 -7.02
N ARG A 465 11.24 -36.85 -7.10
CA ARG A 465 10.81 -37.97 -7.93
C ARG A 465 10.12 -37.45 -9.20
N ILE A 466 10.11 -38.29 -10.22
CA ILE A 466 9.57 -37.97 -11.54
C ILE A 466 8.34 -38.83 -11.78
N TYR A 467 7.27 -38.21 -12.24
CA TYR A 467 5.98 -38.88 -12.52
C TYR A 467 5.55 -38.58 -13.96
N ASN A 468 4.87 -39.55 -14.59
CA ASN A 468 4.19 -39.31 -15.86
C ASN A 468 2.84 -38.60 -15.68
N SER A 469 2.14 -38.36 -16.80
CA SER A 469 0.81 -37.74 -16.78
C SER A 469 -0.25 -38.59 -16.08
N ALA A 470 -0.04 -39.91 -15.96
CA ALA A 470 -0.92 -40.83 -15.24
C ALA A 470 -0.57 -40.86 -13.71
N GLY A 471 0.38 -40.06 -13.22
CA GLY A 471 0.77 -40.05 -11.82
C GLY A 471 1.65 -41.21 -11.36
N GLN A 472 2.16 -42.03 -12.29
CA GLN A 472 3.04 -43.13 -11.99
C GLN A 472 4.48 -42.65 -11.91
N GLU A 473 5.22 -43.14 -10.91
CA GLU A 473 6.66 -42.83 -10.77
C GLU A 473 7.47 -43.50 -11.88
N ILE A 474 8.36 -42.76 -12.48
CA ILE A 474 9.22 -43.22 -13.59
C ILE A 474 10.67 -43.18 -13.15
N ASP A 475 11.44 -44.22 -13.53
CA ASP A 475 12.89 -44.18 -13.38
C ASP A 475 13.48 -43.09 -14.30
N PRO A 476 14.24 -42.11 -13.74
CA PRO A 476 14.84 -41.06 -14.55
C PRO A 476 15.75 -41.56 -15.67
N GLY A 477 16.40 -42.75 -15.50
CA GLY A 477 17.27 -43.36 -16.48
C GLY A 477 16.55 -43.89 -17.72
N SER A 478 15.23 -44.16 -17.63
CA SER A 478 14.45 -44.66 -18.76
C SER A 478 14.06 -43.56 -19.75
N ILE A 479 14.33 -42.27 -19.45
CA ILE A 479 13.92 -41.11 -20.25
C ILE A 479 15.14 -40.56 -21.02
N ASN A 480 14.95 -40.38 -22.33
CA ASN A 480 15.92 -39.66 -23.15
C ASN A 480 15.80 -38.13 -22.92
N TRP A 481 16.44 -37.62 -21.87
CA TRP A 481 16.36 -36.20 -21.48
C TRP A 481 16.94 -35.26 -22.54
N SER A 482 17.88 -35.69 -23.37
CA SER A 482 18.43 -34.85 -24.45
C SER A 482 17.35 -34.47 -25.47
N ALA A 483 16.39 -35.37 -25.74
CA ALA A 483 15.27 -35.14 -26.63
C ALA A 483 14.14 -34.31 -25.99
N VAL A 484 14.12 -34.11 -24.67
CA VAL A 484 13.07 -33.34 -23.99
C VAL A 484 13.35 -31.84 -24.10
N SER A 485 12.43 -31.11 -24.72
CA SER A 485 12.42 -29.64 -24.81
C SER A 485 11.51 -29.01 -23.74
N ALA A 486 11.54 -27.69 -23.63
CA ALA A 486 10.62 -26.95 -22.76
C ALA A 486 9.16 -27.17 -23.15
N SER A 487 8.85 -27.27 -24.45
CA SER A 487 7.49 -27.51 -24.97
C SER A 487 7.04 -28.94 -24.76
N SER A 488 7.94 -29.91 -24.95
CA SER A 488 7.63 -31.36 -24.83
C SER A 488 7.73 -31.90 -23.40
N PHE A 489 8.10 -31.09 -22.41
CA PHE A 489 8.21 -31.51 -21.01
C PHE A 489 6.82 -31.83 -20.43
N ARG A 490 6.50 -33.12 -20.26
CA ARG A 490 5.20 -33.62 -19.77
C ARG A 490 5.28 -34.32 -18.41
N TYR A 491 6.41 -34.21 -17.73
CA TYR A 491 6.66 -34.88 -16.47
C TYR A 491 6.28 -33.99 -15.29
N GLN A 492 5.75 -34.61 -14.24
CA GLN A 492 5.52 -33.96 -12.98
C GLN A 492 6.68 -34.27 -12.04
N LEU A 493 7.30 -33.25 -11.46
CA LEU A 493 8.36 -33.40 -10.47
C LEU A 493 7.77 -33.16 -9.08
N ARG A 494 7.98 -34.11 -8.15
CA ARG A 494 7.47 -34.00 -6.78
C ARG A 494 8.56 -34.29 -5.79
N GLN A 495 8.69 -33.43 -4.76
CA GLN A 495 9.55 -33.64 -3.62
C GLN A 495 8.71 -34.04 -2.41
N ASP A 496 9.08 -35.14 -1.77
CA ASP A 496 8.36 -35.60 -0.59
C ASP A 496 8.57 -34.67 0.62
N ALA A 497 7.62 -34.73 1.55
CA ALA A 497 7.73 -34.03 2.83
C ALA A 497 8.99 -34.45 3.61
N GLY A 498 9.51 -33.53 4.41
CA GLY A 498 10.67 -33.81 5.26
C GLY A 498 11.65 -32.64 5.36
N PRO A 499 12.74 -32.81 6.12
CA PRO A 499 13.63 -31.70 6.52
C PRO A 499 14.40 -31.06 5.36
N ARG A 500 14.50 -31.74 4.21
CA ARG A 500 15.13 -31.20 2.98
C ARG A 500 14.13 -30.69 1.96
N ASN A 501 12.81 -30.69 2.27
CA ASN A 501 11.80 -30.17 1.37
C ASN A 501 11.99 -28.65 1.17
N ALA A 502 11.96 -28.19 -0.08
CA ALA A 502 12.16 -26.77 -0.42
C ALA A 502 11.14 -25.83 0.25
N LEU A 503 9.94 -26.34 0.58
CA LEU A 503 8.88 -25.60 1.26
C LEU A 503 8.99 -25.66 2.80
N GLY A 504 10.00 -26.36 3.34
CA GLY A 504 10.14 -26.59 4.79
C GLY A 504 8.98 -27.39 5.35
N GLY A 505 8.60 -27.12 6.61
CA GLY A 505 7.55 -27.84 7.33
C GLY A 505 6.14 -27.26 7.17
N ILE A 506 5.99 -26.02 6.71
CA ILE A 506 4.69 -25.31 6.69
C ILE A 506 4.56 -24.48 5.39
N LYS A 507 3.41 -24.61 4.72
CA LYS A 507 2.99 -23.79 3.59
C LYS A 507 1.70 -23.06 3.95
N PHE A 508 1.58 -21.77 3.64
CA PHE A 508 0.44 -20.89 3.93
C PHE A 508 -0.20 -20.49 2.61
N MET A 509 -1.46 -20.85 2.43
CA MET A 509 -2.15 -20.75 1.16
C MET A 509 -3.17 -19.61 1.14
N PHE A 510 -3.00 -18.71 0.21
CA PHE A 510 -3.94 -17.68 -0.20
C PHE A 510 -4.14 -17.81 -1.71
N PRO A 511 -5.23 -18.48 -2.16
CA PRO A 511 -5.48 -18.75 -3.57
C PRO A 511 -5.37 -17.49 -4.43
N ASN A 512 -4.61 -17.55 -5.53
CA ASN A 512 -4.37 -16.43 -6.42
C ASN A 512 -3.87 -16.92 -7.80
N PRO A 513 -4.04 -16.13 -8.88
CA PRO A 513 -3.66 -16.55 -10.24
C PRO A 513 -2.14 -16.70 -10.44
N TYR A 514 -1.32 -16.14 -9.56
CA TYR A 514 0.15 -16.18 -9.67
C TYR A 514 0.78 -17.41 -9.04
N SER A 515 0.00 -18.28 -8.38
CA SER A 515 0.50 -19.44 -7.61
C SER A 515 1.54 -19.05 -6.56
N ILE A 516 1.39 -17.87 -5.94
CA ILE A 516 2.26 -17.37 -4.87
C ILE A 516 1.70 -17.80 -3.51
N TYR A 517 2.59 -18.18 -2.60
CA TYR A 517 2.26 -18.52 -1.22
C TYR A 517 3.42 -18.17 -0.29
N LEU A 518 3.13 -18.09 1.02
CA LEU A 518 4.16 -18.02 2.05
C LEU A 518 4.56 -19.45 2.45
N HIS A 519 5.84 -19.68 2.77
CA HIS A 519 6.29 -21.00 3.20
C HIS A 519 7.55 -20.95 4.05
N ASP A 520 7.78 -22.01 4.78
CA ASP A 520 9.03 -22.30 5.47
C ASP A 520 10.16 -22.66 4.48
N THR A 521 11.37 -22.85 4.97
CA THR A 521 12.52 -23.21 4.13
C THR A 521 13.63 -23.88 4.97
N PRO A 522 14.34 -24.87 4.43
CA PRO A 522 15.56 -25.38 5.05
C PRO A 522 16.75 -24.40 4.92
N SER A 523 16.72 -23.45 3.97
CA SER A 523 17.79 -22.47 3.73
C SER A 523 17.69 -21.29 4.69
N ARG A 524 17.85 -21.54 5.98
CA ARG A 524 17.67 -20.55 7.07
C ARG A 524 18.73 -19.45 7.05
N GLU A 525 19.92 -19.76 6.56
CA GLU A 525 21.07 -18.84 6.43
C GLU A 525 20.76 -17.61 5.56
N LEU A 526 19.81 -17.71 4.64
CA LEU A 526 19.42 -16.59 3.77
C LEU A 526 18.79 -15.43 4.54
N PHE A 527 18.19 -15.69 5.71
CA PHE A 527 17.61 -14.63 6.53
C PHE A 527 18.63 -13.73 7.23
N SER A 528 19.90 -14.14 7.28
CA SER A 528 21.00 -13.30 7.79
C SER A 528 21.51 -12.30 6.76
N ARG A 529 21.17 -12.48 5.47
CA ARG A 529 21.60 -11.59 4.40
C ARG A 529 20.77 -10.30 4.38
N ASN A 530 21.38 -9.18 4.00
CA ASN A 530 20.69 -7.90 3.84
C ASN A 530 19.77 -7.92 2.61
N GLN A 531 20.28 -8.34 1.45
CA GLN A 531 19.47 -8.55 0.25
C GLN A 531 18.97 -10.00 0.23
N ARG A 532 17.66 -10.17 0.08
CA ARG A 532 17.00 -11.48 0.17
C ARG A 532 16.12 -11.79 -1.04
N THR A 533 16.65 -11.59 -2.24
CA THR A 533 16.03 -11.87 -3.54
C THR A 533 16.50 -13.22 -4.09
N TYR A 534 16.02 -14.33 -3.52
CA TYR A 534 16.53 -15.68 -3.86
C TYR A 534 15.47 -16.68 -4.29
N SER A 535 14.17 -16.36 -4.14
CA SER A 535 13.10 -17.30 -4.50
C SER A 535 12.75 -17.23 -6.00
N SER A 536 11.80 -18.06 -6.40
CA SER A 536 11.20 -18.02 -7.75
C SER A 536 9.82 -17.33 -7.76
N GLY A 537 9.59 -16.39 -6.84
CA GLY A 537 8.37 -15.62 -6.70
C GLY A 537 7.70 -15.83 -5.34
N CYS A 538 7.58 -17.08 -4.86
CA CYS A 538 7.02 -17.37 -3.52
C CYS A 538 7.85 -16.75 -2.40
N ILE A 539 7.25 -16.60 -1.24
CA ILE A 539 7.82 -15.86 -0.12
C ILE A 539 8.18 -16.83 1.00
N ARG A 540 9.50 -16.93 1.32
CA ARG A 540 9.98 -17.71 2.46
C ARG A 540 9.93 -16.84 3.71
N ILE A 541 9.45 -17.40 4.83
CA ILE A 541 9.34 -16.68 6.10
C ILE A 541 10.27 -17.25 7.17
N SER A 542 10.79 -16.39 8.05
CA SER A 542 11.74 -16.82 9.07
C SER A 542 11.08 -17.47 10.29
N ASN A 543 9.82 -17.15 10.58
CA ASN A 543 9.11 -17.59 11.77
C ASN A 543 7.81 -18.33 11.43
N PRO A 544 7.86 -19.48 10.69
CA PRO A 544 6.65 -20.14 10.20
C PRO A 544 5.79 -20.74 11.31
N VAL A 545 6.39 -21.25 12.37
CA VAL A 545 5.65 -21.83 13.51
C VAL A 545 4.90 -20.75 14.28
N GLU A 546 5.52 -19.59 14.47
CA GLU A 546 4.91 -18.45 15.13
C GLU A 546 3.71 -17.94 14.34
N LEU A 547 3.84 -17.82 13.01
CA LEU A 547 2.73 -17.41 12.15
C LEU A 547 1.58 -18.46 12.20
N ALA A 548 1.90 -19.74 12.09
CA ALA A 548 0.89 -20.80 12.17
C ALA A 548 0.17 -20.78 13.53
N ASN A 549 0.91 -20.63 14.62
CA ASN A 549 0.35 -20.54 15.96
C ASN A 549 -0.55 -19.30 16.13
N TYR A 550 -0.18 -18.17 15.56
CA TYR A 550 -1.01 -16.98 15.56
C TYR A 550 -2.32 -17.17 14.77
N LEU A 551 -2.23 -17.76 13.58
CA LEU A 551 -3.39 -17.99 12.71
C LEU A 551 -4.37 -19.00 13.29
N LEU A 552 -3.87 -19.98 14.06
CA LEU A 552 -4.65 -21.05 14.67
C LEU A 552 -4.94 -20.81 16.17
N LYS A 553 -4.68 -19.60 16.69
CA LYS A 553 -4.76 -19.30 18.14
C LYS A 553 -6.11 -19.58 18.79
N HIS A 554 -7.19 -19.64 18.01
CA HIS A 554 -8.56 -19.90 18.49
C HIS A 554 -8.99 -21.37 18.36
N ASP A 555 -8.17 -22.25 17.78
CA ASP A 555 -8.42 -23.68 17.71
C ASP A 555 -7.60 -24.40 18.81
N PRO A 556 -8.25 -24.96 19.86
CA PRO A 556 -7.57 -25.58 20.99
C PRO A 556 -6.75 -26.82 20.61
N LYS A 557 -6.94 -27.38 19.41
CA LYS A 557 -6.15 -28.49 18.88
C LYS A 557 -4.73 -28.11 18.54
N TRP A 558 -4.47 -26.78 18.34
CA TRP A 558 -3.22 -26.26 17.84
C TRP A 558 -2.52 -25.37 18.86
N ASN A 559 -1.26 -25.68 19.11
CA ASN A 559 -0.29 -24.85 19.80
C ASN A 559 1.07 -25.01 19.13
N LYS A 560 2.08 -24.29 19.59
CA LYS A 560 3.41 -24.33 18.97
C LYS A 560 4.00 -25.75 18.87
N ASP A 561 3.76 -26.60 19.86
CA ASP A 561 4.36 -27.95 19.91
C ASP A 561 3.61 -28.92 19.00
N THR A 562 2.28 -28.89 18.99
CA THR A 562 1.48 -29.70 18.06
C THR A 562 1.73 -29.29 16.61
N ILE A 563 1.90 -27.99 16.32
CA ILE A 563 2.26 -27.48 14.99
C ILE A 563 3.65 -27.99 14.59
N LYS A 564 4.68 -27.89 15.45
CA LYS A 564 6.03 -28.40 15.17
C LYS A 564 6.03 -29.89 14.89
N THR A 565 5.32 -30.66 15.72
CA THR A 565 5.18 -32.13 15.58
C THR A 565 4.54 -32.48 14.24
N ALA A 566 3.43 -31.82 13.89
CA ALA A 566 2.75 -32.05 12.63
C ALA A 566 3.59 -31.62 11.42
N ALA A 567 4.30 -30.49 11.49
CA ALA A 567 5.18 -30.01 10.45
C ALA A 567 6.39 -30.93 10.18
N ALA A 568 6.84 -31.67 11.20
CA ALA A 568 7.96 -32.62 11.09
C ALA A 568 7.51 -34.06 10.79
N SER A 569 6.21 -34.36 10.80
CA SER A 569 5.68 -35.72 10.77
C SER A 569 5.93 -36.52 9.47
N GLY A 570 6.29 -35.85 8.38
CA GLY A 570 6.37 -36.48 7.06
C GLY A 570 5.01 -36.79 6.41
N LYS A 571 3.91 -36.58 7.14
CA LYS A 571 2.53 -36.77 6.67
C LYS A 571 1.89 -35.43 6.38
N GLN A 572 1.56 -35.18 5.11
CA GLN A 572 0.91 -33.94 4.72
C GLN A 572 -0.46 -33.80 5.38
N ARG A 573 -0.72 -32.63 5.98
CA ARG A 573 -2.00 -32.31 6.61
C ARG A 573 -2.43 -30.89 6.22
N VAL A 574 -3.66 -30.77 5.70
CA VAL A 574 -4.29 -29.49 5.40
C VAL A 574 -5.09 -29.04 6.62
N VAL A 575 -4.92 -27.78 7.02
CA VAL A 575 -5.64 -27.15 8.14
C VAL A 575 -6.28 -25.87 7.63
N ARG A 576 -7.60 -25.84 7.49
CA ARG A 576 -8.34 -24.64 7.11
C ARG A 576 -8.32 -23.63 8.25
N LEU A 577 -8.25 -22.36 7.90
CA LEU A 577 -8.41 -21.28 8.88
C LEU A 577 -9.90 -21.10 9.22
N PRO A 578 -10.25 -20.81 10.48
CA PRO A 578 -11.63 -20.48 10.88
C PRO A 578 -12.13 -19.22 10.16
N GLU A 579 -11.24 -18.26 9.98
CA GLU A 579 -11.46 -17.00 9.26
C GLU A 579 -10.30 -16.77 8.32
N GLU A 580 -10.62 -16.37 7.10
CA GLU A 580 -9.60 -15.96 6.12
C GLU A 580 -8.93 -14.67 6.56
N VAL A 581 -7.64 -14.56 6.27
CA VAL A 581 -6.84 -13.38 6.63
C VAL A 581 -6.33 -12.71 5.37
N PRO A 582 -6.66 -11.43 5.12
CA PRO A 582 -6.14 -10.69 3.98
C PRO A 582 -4.61 -10.63 4.01
N VAL A 583 -3.98 -10.91 2.86
CA VAL A 583 -2.54 -10.82 2.63
C VAL A 583 -2.29 -9.76 1.56
N TYR A 584 -1.58 -8.72 1.92
CA TYR A 584 -1.17 -7.65 1.02
C TYR A 584 0.31 -7.82 0.69
N LEU A 585 0.63 -8.03 -0.58
CA LEU A 585 1.99 -8.00 -1.08
C LEU A 585 2.22 -6.65 -1.72
N LEU A 586 2.99 -5.78 -1.06
CA LEU A 586 3.17 -4.38 -1.45
C LEU A 586 4.64 -4.09 -1.81
N TYR A 587 4.83 -2.96 -2.50
CA TYR A 587 6.15 -2.54 -2.97
C TYR A 587 6.44 -1.09 -2.56
N TRP A 588 6.80 -0.90 -1.28
CA TRP A 588 7.18 0.42 -0.76
C TRP A 588 8.69 0.56 -0.67
N THR A 589 9.24 1.52 -1.41
CA THR A 589 10.65 1.90 -1.37
C THR A 589 10.94 3.00 -0.35
N ALA A 590 9.88 3.67 0.17
CA ALA A 590 9.92 4.56 1.32
C ALA A 590 8.62 4.41 2.14
N TRP A 591 8.74 4.35 3.47
CA TRP A 591 7.61 4.31 4.42
C TRP A 591 8.06 4.79 5.80
N VAL A 592 7.12 5.18 6.64
CA VAL A 592 7.39 5.56 8.03
C VAL A 592 7.08 4.37 8.93
N ASP A 593 7.98 4.09 9.87
CA ASP A 593 7.79 3.03 10.87
C ASP A 593 7.04 3.54 12.11
N ASP A 594 6.80 2.65 13.07
CA ASP A 594 6.08 2.98 14.31
C ASP A 594 6.84 3.98 15.21
N GLU A 595 8.17 4.10 15.03
CA GLU A 595 9.02 5.09 15.71
C GLU A 595 8.93 6.48 15.03
N GLY A 596 8.16 6.63 13.94
CA GLY A 596 8.05 7.86 13.17
C GLY A 596 9.26 8.14 12.27
N LEU A 597 10.10 7.15 12.03
CA LEU A 597 11.29 7.28 11.19
C LEU A 597 11.01 6.87 9.75
N LEU A 598 11.43 7.72 8.81
CA LEU A 598 11.33 7.42 7.40
C LEU A 598 12.37 6.37 7.00
N ASN A 599 11.90 5.24 6.52
CA ASN A 599 12.71 4.15 6.00
C ASN A 599 12.83 4.24 4.48
N PHE A 600 13.98 3.81 3.95
CA PHE A 600 14.23 3.67 2.52
C PHE A 600 14.77 2.27 2.19
N ARG A 601 14.41 1.77 1.02
CA ARG A 601 14.98 0.53 0.46
C ARG A 601 15.32 0.74 -1.01
N ASP A 602 16.25 -0.08 -1.49
CA ASP A 602 16.57 -0.13 -2.90
C ASP A 602 15.36 -0.60 -3.72
N ASP A 603 15.21 -0.03 -4.91
CA ASP A 603 14.21 -0.44 -5.89
C ASP A 603 14.66 -1.74 -6.59
N ILE A 604 14.54 -2.87 -5.88
CA ILE A 604 15.08 -4.18 -6.27
C ILE A 604 14.51 -4.74 -7.57
N TYR A 605 13.33 -4.29 -7.98
CA TYR A 605 12.66 -4.70 -9.22
C TYR A 605 12.52 -3.56 -10.25
N GLN A 606 13.11 -2.40 -9.96
CA GLN A 606 13.09 -1.20 -10.80
C GLN A 606 11.68 -0.66 -11.11
N ARG A 607 10.74 -0.81 -10.16
CA ARG A 607 9.34 -0.36 -10.28
C ARG A 607 9.16 1.15 -10.04
N ASP A 608 10.16 1.84 -9.47
CA ASP A 608 10.14 3.30 -9.34
C ASP A 608 10.39 3.99 -10.69
N LYS A 609 11.19 3.40 -11.59
CA LYS A 609 11.55 4.01 -12.87
C LYS A 609 10.37 4.37 -13.77
N PRO A 610 9.41 3.46 -14.05
CA PRO A 610 8.24 3.81 -14.88
C PRO A 610 7.40 4.91 -14.23
N MET A 611 7.24 4.91 -12.90
CA MET A 611 6.54 5.98 -12.18
C MET A 611 7.24 7.33 -12.35
N VAL A 612 8.58 7.37 -12.20
CA VAL A 612 9.38 8.59 -12.42
C VAL A 612 9.15 9.13 -13.84
N ARG A 613 9.19 8.27 -14.86
CA ARG A 613 8.92 8.67 -16.23
C ARG A 613 7.53 9.28 -16.37
N ALA A 614 6.52 8.61 -15.86
CA ALA A 614 5.14 9.03 -15.98
C ALA A 614 4.83 10.32 -15.20
N LEU A 615 5.44 10.53 -14.02
CA LEU A 615 5.13 11.67 -13.16
C LEU A 615 5.99 12.91 -13.47
N TYR A 616 7.24 12.75 -13.94
CA TYR A 616 8.21 13.84 -13.99
C TYR A 616 8.76 14.15 -15.38
N GLN A 617 8.65 13.24 -16.36
CA GLN A 617 9.07 13.52 -17.72
C GLN A 617 7.89 14.16 -18.47
N LYS A 618 8.04 15.43 -18.89
CA LYS A 618 7.10 16.10 -19.79
C LYS A 618 7.22 15.45 -21.16
N GLY A 619 6.16 14.84 -21.66
CA GLY A 619 6.02 14.37 -23.02
C GLY A 619 5.29 13.04 -23.07
N GLU A 620 4.08 13.03 -23.66
CA GLU A 620 3.34 11.88 -24.16
C GLU A 620 2.72 10.92 -23.10
N ILE A 621 1.80 11.44 -22.28
CA ILE A 621 0.58 10.69 -22.06
C ILE A 621 -0.51 11.44 -22.84
N GLN A 622 -0.39 11.40 -24.17
CA GLN A 622 -1.53 11.61 -25.05
C GLN A 622 -2.46 10.43 -24.82
N GLY A 623 -3.74 10.73 -24.64
CA GLY A 623 -4.79 9.74 -24.60
C GLY A 623 -4.67 8.82 -25.82
N GLY A 624 -4.40 7.57 -25.57
CA GLY A 624 -4.38 6.48 -26.50
C GLY A 624 -5.10 5.33 -25.84
N ASP A 625 -6.30 5.13 -26.31
CA ASP A 625 -7.14 3.95 -26.30
C ASP A 625 -7.46 3.29 -24.94
N ALA A 626 -8.73 3.46 -24.59
CA ALA A 626 -9.48 2.70 -23.59
C ALA A 626 -9.57 1.20 -23.97
#